data_df4db50d4aa2aa8a2a8b7d4789eae3c9
#
_entry.id   df4db50d4aa2aa8a2a8b7d4789eae3c9
#
_cell.length_a   1.000
_cell.length_b   1.000
_cell.length_c   1.000
_cell.angle_alpha   90.00
_cell.angle_beta   90.00
_cell.angle_gamma   90.00
#
_symmetry.space_group_name_H-M   'P 1'
#
loop_
_entity.id
_entity.type
_entity.pdbx_description
1 polymer ?
#
loop_
_entity_poly.entity_id
_entity_poly.type
_entity_poly.pdbx_seq_one_letter_code
_entity_poly.pdbx_strand_id
1 'polypeptide(L)'
;MLVRIRQDIRGLKQISRTSWRHWTSSRKLRRDFRTAQKKGEKIVLDDYGPPVKKPEQGQPLADFSPNLDVKSRKAHFMNHDEYPTIDYSFEVKNPTLSGNYINGLGETEFRPAREIFHTWKFDHPLGKLELLFQAIRTPKEWVALCKRQWNTRRFTGEKAAVQVPVDDPGAMTEKIKAYTVELGSALVGVAPLTEDMVTEELPLDYPYVISFAVKMDRDAALDAPSELAGLTIQAEYRGTDQISAQVAQHIRDMGWDAEAVIHNFMQIPAAVEAGLGELGKHGSLINQELGSMFRLGAIATNLPLVTDSPVDIGVQDFCARCQVCTTNCPPHAIFDTKQMVRGRERWYVNFDTCIPYFVENHGCGICIGVCPWSEPGRGEGFTLKQMALRKKRAERAEAEAESA
;
A
#
# COMPACT_ATOMS: atom_id res chain seq x y z
N MET A 1 33.77 8.50 -12.11
CA MET A 1 33.24 9.77 -11.62
C MET A 1 32.42 10.55 -12.67
N LEU A 2 33.00 10.97 -13.79
CA LEU A 2 32.30 11.78 -14.82
C LEU A 2 31.11 11.07 -15.52
N VAL A 3 31.14 9.76 -15.67
CA VAL A 3 30.02 8.98 -16.29
C VAL A 3 28.82 8.88 -15.37
N ARG A 4 29.02 8.69 -14.06
CA ARG A 4 27.95 8.70 -13.04
C ARG A 4 27.28 10.06 -12.91
N ILE A 5 28.04 11.14 -12.84
CA ILE A 5 27.50 12.52 -12.81
C ILE A 5 26.63 12.79 -14.05
N ARG A 6 26.98 12.25 -15.23
CA ARG A 6 26.14 12.37 -16.44
C ARG A 6 24.88 11.54 -16.40
N GLN A 7 24.88 10.38 -15.72
CA GLN A 7 23.69 9.56 -15.51
C GLN A 7 22.75 10.23 -14.51
N ASP A 8 23.27 10.76 -13.40
CA ASP A 8 22.49 11.50 -12.40
C ASP A 8 21.88 12.78 -12.97
N ILE A 9 22.63 13.52 -13.81
CA ILE A 9 22.10 14.71 -14.50
C ILE A 9 21.04 14.34 -15.54
N ARG A 10 21.16 13.18 -16.22
CA ARG A 10 20.12 12.70 -17.15
C ARG A 10 18.87 12.26 -16.39
N GLY A 11 19.03 11.53 -15.28
CA GLY A 11 17.92 11.16 -14.39
C GLY A 11 17.21 12.38 -13.84
N LEU A 12 17.95 13.38 -13.32
CA LEU A 12 17.38 14.63 -12.83
C LEU A 12 16.68 15.44 -13.94
N LYS A 13 17.22 15.47 -15.16
CA LYS A 13 16.56 16.12 -16.30
C LYS A 13 15.30 15.38 -16.75
N GLN A 14 15.27 14.05 -16.65
CA GLN A 14 14.11 13.24 -16.98
C GLN A 14 13.01 13.40 -15.91
N ILE A 15 13.38 13.35 -14.63
CA ILE A 15 12.46 13.64 -13.50
C ILE A 15 11.92 15.06 -13.61
N SER A 16 12.76 16.06 -13.88
CA SER A 16 12.31 17.44 -14.03
C SER A 16 11.37 17.67 -15.21
N ARG A 17 11.63 16.99 -16.35
CA ARG A 17 10.75 17.06 -17.54
C ARG A 17 9.42 16.35 -17.33
N THR A 18 9.44 15.19 -16.69
CA THR A 18 8.23 14.43 -16.35
C THR A 18 7.41 15.19 -15.31
N SER A 19 8.03 15.65 -14.24
CA SER A 19 7.37 16.47 -13.21
C SER A 19 6.79 17.77 -13.79
N TRP A 20 7.48 18.41 -14.73
CA TRP A 20 6.98 19.63 -15.38
C TRP A 20 5.79 19.36 -16.32
N ARG A 21 5.82 18.25 -17.07
CA ARG A 21 4.66 17.83 -17.90
C ARG A 21 3.48 17.44 -17.02
N HIS A 22 3.68 16.73 -15.93
CA HIS A 22 2.66 16.44 -14.93
C HIS A 22 2.07 17.72 -14.36
N TRP A 23 2.92 18.65 -13.99
CA TRP A 23 2.48 19.90 -13.40
C TRP A 23 1.65 20.77 -14.39
N THR A 24 2.05 20.84 -15.67
CA THR A 24 1.31 21.59 -16.69
C THR A 24 -0.03 20.91 -17.02
N SER A 25 -0.06 19.59 -17.19
CA SER A 25 -1.29 18.83 -17.43
C SER A 25 -2.23 18.88 -16.24
N SER A 26 -1.70 18.73 -15.02
CA SER A 26 -2.50 18.82 -13.78
C SER A 26 -3.01 20.24 -13.51
N ARG A 27 -2.31 21.30 -13.95
CA ARG A 27 -2.82 22.69 -13.81
C ARG A 27 -4.07 22.94 -14.65
N LYS A 28 -4.08 22.48 -15.91
CA LYS A 28 -5.26 22.59 -16.76
C LYS A 28 -6.41 21.81 -16.16
N LEU A 29 -6.19 20.52 -15.85
CA LEU A 29 -7.19 19.65 -15.25
C LEU A 29 -7.75 20.24 -13.94
N ARG A 30 -6.88 20.74 -13.05
CA ARG A 30 -7.30 21.36 -11.79
C ARG A 30 -8.19 22.58 -11.99
N ARG A 31 -7.86 23.46 -12.93
CA ARG A 31 -8.66 24.64 -13.22
C ARG A 31 -10.05 24.23 -13.75
N ASP A 32 -10.06 23.31 -14.70
CA ASP A 32 -11.27 22.87 -15.36
C ASP A 32 -12.14 22.04 -14.40
N PHE A 33 -11.54 21.20 -13.57
CA PHE A 33 -12.22 20.47 -12.49
C PHE A 33 -12.93 21.41 -11.51
N ARG A 34 -12.25 22.45 -11.01
CA ARG A 34 -12.86 23.44 -10.11
C ARG A 34 -13.97 24.23 -10.78
N THR A 35 -13.88 24.46 -12.09
CA THR A 35 -14.91 25.14 -12.84
C THR A 35 -16.13 24.24 -13.04
N ALA A 36 -15.92 22.98 -13.39
CA ALA A 36 -16.97 21.97 -13.52
C ALA A 36 -17.72 21.75 -12.21
N GLN A 37 -16.99 21.59 -11.09
CA GLN A 37 -17.60 21.47 -9.76
C GLN A 37 -18.53 22.64 -9.42
N LYS A 38 -18.11 23.89 -9.71
CA LYS A 38 -18.96 25.08 -9.45
C LYS A 38 -20.25 25.09 -10.29
N LYS A 39 -20.26 24.40 -11.41
CA LYS A 39 -21.41 24.33 -12.32
C LYS A 39 -22.24 23.06 -12.12
N GLY A 40 -21.80 22.12 -11.25
CA GLY A 40 -22.42 20.79 -11.12
C GLY A 40 -22.18 19.91 -12.36
N GLU A 41 -21.12 20.15 -13.12
CA GLU A 41 -20.76 19.41 -14.34
C GLU A 41 -19.68 18.38 -14.02
N LYS A 42 -19.67 17.26 -14.75
CA LYS A 42 -18.59 16.27 -14.70
C LYS A 42 -17.45 16.67 -15.64
N ILE A 43 -16.23 16.22 -15.28
CA ILE A 43 -15.08 16.40 -16.15
C ILE A 43 -14.78 15.10 -16.90
N VAL A 44 -14.46 15.20 -18.19
CA VAL A 44 -14.06 14.05 -19.01
C VAL A 44 -12.56 13.89 -18.93
N LEU A 45 -12.09 12.84 -18.25
CA LEU A 45 -10.66 12.62 -18.02
C LEU A 45 -9.87 12.33 -19.30
N ASP A 46 -10.52 11.81 -20.32
CA ASP A 46 -9.90 11.55 -21.63
C ASP A 46 -9.32 12.80 -22.30
N ASP A 47 -9.83 13.99 -21.99
CA ASP A 47 -9.40 15.27 -22.55
C ASP A 47 -8.06 15.78 -22.00
N TYR A 48 -7.48 15.04 -21.01
CA TYR A 48 -6.27 15.45 -20.29
C TYR A 48 -5.16 14.41 -20.37
N GLY A 49 -3.91 14.93 -20.44
CA GLY A 49 -2.72 14.11 -20.53
C GLY A 49 -2.61 13.34 -21.86
N PRO A 50 -1.61 12.49 -22.00
CA PRO A 50 -1.43 11.68 -23.21
C PRO A 50 -2.54 10.61 -23.32
N PRO A 51 -2.82 10.10 -24.53
CA PRO A 51 -3.76 9.01 -24.73
C PRO A 51 -3.31 7.76 -23.95
N VAL A 52 -4.25 7.10 -23.30
CA VAL A 52 -4.01 5.81 -22.65
C VAL A 52 -3.94 4.72 -23.72
N LYS A 53 -3.03 3.75 -23.53
CA LYS A 53 -2.95 2.58 -24.43
C LYS A 53 -4.30 1.85 -24.39
N LYS A 54 -4.88 1.64 -25.55
CA LYS A 54 -6.14 0.89 -25.65
C LYS A 54 -5.91 -0.56 -25.25
N PRO A 55 -6.84 -1.18 -24.51
CA PRO A 55 -6.80 -2.61 -24.26
C PRO A 55 -6.77 -3.39 -25.58
N GLU A 56 -6.06 -4.49 -25.59
CA GLU A 56 -6.04 -5.43 -26.70
C GLU A 56 -7.37 -6.18 -26.77
N GLN A 57 -7.70 -6.70 -27.95
CA GLN A 57 -8.95 -7.44 -28.13
C GLN A 57 -9.01 -8.64 -27.16
N GLY A 58 -10.09 -8.74 -26.38
CA GLY A 58 -10.30 -9.80 -25.41
C GLY A 58 -9.75 -9.51 -24.00
N GLN A 59 -9.04 -8.42 -23.80
CA GLN A 59 -8.64 -8.02 -22.45
C GLN A 59 -9.83 -7.41 -21.68
N PRO A 60 -10.00 -7.72 -20.38
CA PRO A 60 -11.10 -7.19 -19.59
C PRO A 60 -10.94 -5.68 -19.36
N LEU A 61 -12.04 -4.99 -19.48
CA LEU A 61 -12.12 -3.54 -19.23
C LEU A 61 -12.33 -3.27 -17.73
N ALA A 62 -11.89 -2.09 -17.28
CA ALA A 62 -12.15 -1.63 -15.93
C ALA A 62 -13.66 -1.43 -15.73
N ASP A 63 -14.18 -2.00 -14.66
CA ASP A 63 -15.54 -1.80 -14.19
C ASP A 63 -15.50 -1.03 -12.86
N PHE A 64 -15.93 0.22 -12.92
CA PHE A 64 -15.98 1.11 -11.76
C PHE A 64 -17.28 0.98 -10.97
N SER A 65 -18.16 0.07 -11.36
CA SER A 65 -19.43 -0.18 -10.67
C SER A 65 -19.20 -0.77 -9.28
N PRO A 66 -20.04 -0.44 -8.29
CA PRO A 66 -19.98 -1.07 -6.97
C PRO A 66 -20.14 -2.59 -7.07
N ASN A 67 -19.42 -3.33 -6.24
CA ASN A 67 -19.58 -4.78 -6.14
C ASN A 67 -20.86 -5.11 -5.36
N LEU A 68 -21.98 -5.30 -6.06
CA LEU A 68 -23.30 -5.55 -5.48
C LEU A 68 -23.49 -6.98 -4.94
N ASP A 69 -22.56 -7.90 -5.19
CA ASP A 69 -22.60 -9.28 -4.64
C ASP A 69 -22.25 -9.33 -3.15
N VAL A 70 -21.81 -8.21 -2.58
CA VAL A 70 -21.58 -8.07 -1.14
C VAL A 70 -22.92 -8.17 -0.41
N LYS A 71 -23.18 -9.31 0.24
CA LYS A 71 -24.37 -9.52 1.07
C LYS A 71 -24.36 -8.51 2.21
N SER A 72 -25.15 -7.44 2.07
CA SER A 72 -25.26 -6.39 3.06
C SER A 72 -25.79 -6.95 4.38
N ARG A 73 -24.92 -7.09 5.37
CA ARG A 73 -25.35 -7.08 6.76
C ARG A 73 -25.46 -5.61 7.17
N LYS A 74 -26.51 -5.25 7.90
CA LYS A 74 -26.75 -3.88 8.38
C LYS A 74 -25.45 -3.25 8.86
N ALA A 75 -24.97 -2.21 8.19
CA ALA A 75 -23.81 -1.46 8.61
C ALA A 75 -24.09 -0.76 9.94
N HIS A 76 -23.16 -0.84 10.88
CA HIS A 76 -23.34 -0.23 12.20
C HIS A 76 -23.20 1.29 12.16
N PHE A 77 -22.67 1.87 11.08
CA PHE A 77 -22.31 3.28 11.00
C PHE A 77 -22.90 4.05 9.81
N MET A 78 -23.56 3.39 8.86
CA MET A 78 -24.24 4.06 7.75
C MET A 78 -25.65 3.52 7.62
N ASN A 79 -26.61 4.43 7.44
CA ASN A 79 -28.02 4.10 7.23
C ASN A 79 -28.16 3.63 5.77
N HIS A 80 -28.10 2.31 5.53
CA HIS A 80 -28.09 1.70 4.21
C HIS A 80 -29.46 1.14 3.82
N ASP A 81 -30.46 1.95 3.79
CA ASP A 81 -31.72 1.56 3.14
C ASP A 81 -31.66 1.76 1.61
N GLU A 82 -30.65 2.49 1.13
CA GLU A 82 -30.33 2.65 -0.29
C GLU A 82 -28.80 2.69 -0.47
N TYR A 83 -28.26 1.79 -1.29
CA TYR A 83 -26.88 1.90 -1.73
C TYR A 83 -26.75 3.17 -2.57
N PRO A 84 -26.02 4.21 -2.13
CA PRO A 84 -25.87 5.39 -2.94
C PRO A 84 -25.15 5.03 -4.23
N THR A 85 -25.78 5.30 -5.36
CA THR A 85 -25.06 5.37 -6.63
C THR A 85 -23.98 6.42 -6.46
N ILE A 86 -22.71 6.01 -6.50
CA ILE A 86 -21.62 6.98 -6.38
C ILE A 86 -21.60 7.79 -7.65
N ASP A 87 -21.95 9.05 -7.54
CA ASP A 87 -21.90 9.99 -8.65
C ASP A 87 -20.51 10.68 -8.66
N TYR A 88 -19.57 10.08 -9.40
CA TYR A 88 -18.23 10.64 -9.52
C TYR A 88 -18.26 11.98 -10.26
N SER A 89 -17.41 12.91 -9.85
CA SER A 89 -17.25 14.23 -10.50
C SER A 89 -16.54 14.17 -11.86
N PHE A 90 -16.22 12.96 -12.31
CA PHE A 90 -15.55 12.71 -13.58
C PHE A 90 -16.20 11.58 -14.38
N GLU A 91 -15.88 11.56 -15.68
CA GLU A 91 -16.20 10.46 -16.60
C GLU A 91 -14.92 9.98 -17.29
N VAL A 92 -14.86 8.67 -17.58
CA VAL A 92 -13.88 8.05 -18.47
C VAL A 92 -14.66 7.46 -19.65
N LYS A 93 -14.53 8.03 -20.82
CA LYS A 93 -15.30 7.63 -22.04
C LYS A 93 -14.62 6.52 -22.82
N ASN A 94 -13.29 6.51 -22.82
CA ASN A 94 -12.55 5.44 -23.48
C ASN A 94 -12.36 4.27 -22.51
N PRO A 95 -12.60 3.03 -22.95
CA PRO A 95 -12.39 1.86 -22.13
C PRO A 95 -10.91 1.77 -21.70
N THR A 96 -10.70 1.49 -20.43
CA THR A 96 -9.39 1.24 -19.86
C THR A 96 -9.24 -0.22 -19.50
N LEU A 97 -8.01 -0.74 -19.48
CA LEU A 97 -7.73 -2.09 -19.00
C LEU A 97 -8.05 -2.19 -17.51
N SER A 98 -8.66 -3.30 -17.08
CA SER A 98 -8.98 -3.56 -15.67
C SER A 98 -7.71 -3.59 -14.82
N GLY A 99 -7.70 -2.85 -13.71
CA GLY A 99 -6.64 -2.91 -12.71
C GLY A 99 -6.64 -4.25 -11.97
N ASN A 100 -7.80 -4.88 -11.80
CA ASN A 100 -7.92 -6.23 -11.26
C ASN A 100 -7.20 -7.25 -12.16
N TYR A 101 -7.34 -7.13 -13.47
CA TYR A 101 -6.62 -7.98 -14.44
C TYR A 101 -5.10 -7.76 -14.35
N ILE A 102 -4.65 -6.51 -14.27
CA ILE A 102 -3.22 -6.22 -14.10
C ILE A 102 -2.70 -6.81 -12.78
N ASN A 103 -3.49 -6.74 -11.71
CA ASN A 103 -3.18 -7.35 -10.41
C ASN A 103 -3.22 -8.87 -10.41
N GLY A 104 -3.75 -9.50 -11.45
CA GLY A 104 -3.85 -10.96 -11.55
C GLY A 104 -4.98 -11.57 -10.73
N LEU A 105 -6.10 -10.86 -10.59
CA LEU A 105 -7.32 -11.44 -10.00
C LEU A 105 -7.81 -12.60 -10.87
N GLY A 106 -7.98 -13.77 -10.24
CA GLY A 106 -8.38 -15.01 -10.90
C GLY A 106 -7.22 -15.84 -11.47
N GLU A 107 -6.00 -15.35 -11.50
CA GLU A 107 -4.83 -16.10 -11.95
C GLU A 107 -4.44 -17.18 -10.93
N THR A 108 -4.26 -18.41 -11.43
CA THR A 108 -3.89 -19.59 -10.63
C THR A 108 -2.39 -19.86 -10.61
N GLU A 109 -1.63 -19.28 -11.54
CA GLU A 109 -0.18 -19.38 -11.58
C GLU A 109 0.47 -18.17 -10.91
N PHE A 110 1.59 -18.42 -10.24
CA PHE A 110 2.34 -17.36 -9.60
C PHE A 110 3.07 -16.50 -10.65
N ARG A 111 3.04 -15.21 -10.46
CA ARG A 111 3.95 -14.22 -11.05
C ARG A 111 4.16 -13.06 -10.10
N PRO A 112 5.27 -12.30 -10.24
CA PRO A 112 5.47 -11.05 -9.51
C PRO A 112 4.35 -10.04 -9.76
N ALA A 113 4.21 -9.08 -8.87
CA ALA A 113 3.25 -8.00 -9.01
C ALA A 113 3.65 -7.07 -10.17
N ARG A 114 2.67 -6.33 -10.71
CA ARG A 114 2.89 -5.20 -11.60
C ARG A 114 2.47 -3.93 -10.92
N GLU A 115 3.21 -2.84 -11.15
CA GLU A 115 2.81 -1.55 -10.63
C GLU A 115 1.61 -1.01 -11.41
N ILE A 116 0.54 -0.63 -10.70
CA ILE A 116 -0.73 -0.19 -11.30
C ILE A 116 -0.96 1.31 -11.09
N PHE A 117 -0.50 1.86 -9.99
CA PHE A 117 -0.77 3.22 -9.56
C PHE A 117 0.52 3.87 -9.05
N HIS A 118 0.68 5.17 -9.22
CA HIS A 118 1.93 5.92 -8.93
C HIS A 118 3.10 5.62 -9.87
N THR A 119 2.82 5.11 -11.07
CA THR A 119 3.87 4.79 -12.06
C THR A 119 4.46 6.01 -12.74
N TRP A 120 3.80 7.16 -12.65
CA TRP A 120 4.13 8.37 -13.41
C TRP A 120 4.19 8.15 -14.94
N LYS A 121 3.67 6.99 -15.40
CA LYS A 121 3.55 6.64 -16.81
C LYS A 121 2.11 6.86 -17.25
N PHE A 122 1.89 7.86 -18.07
CA PHE A 122 0.53 8.20 -18.55
C PHE A 122 -0.06 7.16 -19.51
N ASP A 123 0.75 6.30 -20.06
CA ASP A 123 0.32 5.18 -20.91
C ASP A 123 -0.30 4.02 -20.10
N HIS A 124 -0.20 4.11 -18.79
CA HIS A 124 -0.84 3.15 -17.90
C HIS A 124 -2.37 3.29 -17.92
N PRO A 125 -3.14 2.18 -17.87
CA PRO A 125 -4.61 2.20 -17.96
C PRO A 125 -5.28 3.11 -16.93
N LEU A 126 -4.71 3.17 -15.73
CA LEU A 126 -5.21 4.01 -14.64
C LEU A 126 -4.54 5.39 -14.56
N GLY A 127 -3.66 5.73 -15.51
CA GLY A 127 -2.91 6.99 -15.51
C GLY A 127 -3.79 8.25 -15.49
N LYS A 128 -5.00 8.17 -16.05
CA LYS A 128 -5.96 9.27 -15.98
C LYS A 128 -6.48 9.51 -14.56
N LEU A 129 -6.74 8.45 -13.80
CA LEU A 129 -7.13 8.56 -12.39
C LEU A 129 -5.98 9.06 -11.53
N GLU A 130 -4.74 8.65 -11.82
CA GLU A 130 -3.57 9.20 -11.15
C GLU A 130 -3.40 10.70 -11.44
N LEU A 131 -3.59 11.12 -12.69
CA LEU A 131 -3.56 12.54 -13.06
C LEU A 131 -4.62 13.33 -12.29
N LEU A 132 -5.84 12.80 -12.18
CA LEU A 132 -6.90 13.40 -11.37
C LEU A 132 -6.49 13.50 -9.90
N PHE A 133 -6.00 12.41 -9.30
CA PHE A 133 -5.53 12.39 -7.91
C PHE A 133 -4.49 13.47 -7.62
N GLN A 134 -3.59 13.73 -8.56
CA GLN A 134 -2.64 14.82 -8.44
C GLN A 134 -3.30 16.20 -8.64
N ALA A 135 -4.26 16.30 -9.55
CA ALA A 135 -4.90 17.58 -9.89
C ALA A 135 -5.82 18.11 -8.79
N ILE A 136 -6.53 17.24 -8.07
CA ILE A 136 -7.48 17.65 -7.03
C ILE A 136 -6.82 17.97 -5.69
N ARG A 137 -5.54 17.62 -5.48
CA ARG A 137 -4.81 17.93 -4.26
C ARG A 137 -4.88 19.41 -3.89
N THR A 138 -5.06 19.65 -2.61
CA THR A 138 -5.02 21.01 -2.07
C THR A 138 -3.59 21.58 -2.08
N PRO A 139 -3.40 22.89 -1.91
CA PRO A 139 -2.07 23.48 -1.79
C PRO A 139 -1.25 22.88 -0.64
N LYS A 140 -1.90 22.51 0.48
CA LYS A 140 -1.23 21.90 1.64
C LYS A 140 -0.72 20.51 1.30
N GLU A 141 -1.55 19.68 0.64
CA GLU A 141 -1.16 18.34 0.18
C GLU A 141 -0.01 18.40 -0.84
N TRP A 142 0.00 19.41 -1.73
CA TRP A 142 1.11 19.63 -2.64
C TRP A 142 2.41 19.95 -1.91
N VAL A 143 2.37 20.82 -0.91
CA VAL A 143 3.54 21.13 -0.09
C VAL A 143 4.03 19.88 0.66
N ALA A 144 3.11 19.08 1.21
CA ALA A 144 3.45 17.84 1.88
C ALA A 144 4.14 16.83 0.93
N LEU A 145 3.60 16.68 -0.28
CA LEU A 145 4.19 15.82 -1.32
C LEU A 145 5.60 16.29 -1.73
N CYS A 146 5.80 17.60 -1.94
CA CYS A 146 7.12 18.14 -2.28
C CYS A 146 8.14 17.90 -1.16
N LYS A 147 7.73 18.06 0.11
CA LYS A 147 8.58 17.77 1.27
C LYS A 147 8.95 16.29 1.33
N ARG A 148 8.03 15.40 0.99
CA ARG A 148 8.29 13.96 0.90
C ARG A 148 9.30 13.63 -0.19
N GLN A 149 9.08 14.11 -1.41
CA GLN A 149 9.95 13.85 -2.57
C GLN A 149 11.39 14.33 -2.37
N TRP A 150 11.62 15.30 -1.50
CA TRP A 150 12.98 15.74 -1.17
C TRP A 150 13.82 14.65 -0.51
N ASN A 151 13.20 13.75 0.23
CA ASN A 151 13.87 12.67 0.95
C ASN A 151 14.27 11.51 0.03
N THR A 152 13.52 11.28 -1.06
CA THR A 152 13.77 10.14 -1.98
C THR A 152 15.15 10.17 -2.63
N ARG A 153 15.81 11.33 -2.67
CA ARG A 153 17.17 11.50 -3.19
C ARG A 153 18.24 10.77 -2.38
N ARG A 154 17.91 10.31 -1.17
CA ARG A 154 18.83 9.64 -0.24
C ARG A 154 18.61 8.12 -0.18
N PHE A 155 17.72 7.58 -1.01
CA PHE A 155 17.40 6.16 -0.96
C PHE A 155 18.53 5.28 -1.47
N THR A 156 19.29 5.76 -2.42
CA THR A 156 20.52 5.16 -2.93
C THR A 156 21.72 6.03 -2.57
N GLY A 157 22.91 5.43 -2.57
CA GLY A 157 24.11 6.18 -2.24
C GLY A 157 25.38 5.33 -2.39
N GLU A 158 26.52 5.97 -2.24
CA GLU A 158 27.81 5.28 -2.19
C GLU A 158 27.98 4.62 -0.82
N LYS A 159 28.64 3.45 -0.81
CA LYS A 159 29.01 2.75 0.41
C LYS A 159 30.47 3.01 0.74
N ALA A 160 30.84 2.82 2.01
CA ALA A 160 32.23 2.89 2.42
C ALA A 160 33.07 1.85 1.69
N ALA A 161 34.32 2.21 1.40
CA ALA A 161 35.26 1.33 0.69
C ALA A 161 35.68 0.11 1.53
N VAL A 162 35.64 0.25 2.86
CA VAL A 162 35.99 -0.81 3.80
C VAL A 162 34.72 -1.36 4.40
N GLN A 163 34.54 -2.66 4.28
CA GLN A 163 33.40 -3.37 4.83
C GLN A 163 33.69 -3.76 6.28
N VAL A 164 32.80 -3.41 7.19
CA VAL A 164 32.85 -3.84 8.60
C VAL A 164 32.46 -5.32 8.65
N PRO A 165 33.32 -6.20 9.20
CA PRO A 165 32.99 -7.61 9.37
C PRO A 165 31.77 -7.81 10.27
N VAL A 166 30.97 -8.83 9.96
CA VAL A 166 29.83 -9.25 10.80
C VAL A 166 30.10 -10.65 11.29
N ASP A 167 30.69 -10.75 12.49
CA ASP A 167 31.02 -12.03 13.13
C ASP A 167 29.76 -12.68 13.75
N ASP A 168 28.81 -11.88 14.16
CA ASP A 168 27.53 -12.31 14.74
C ASP A 168 26.35 -11.61 14.05
N PRO A 169 25.72 -12.27 13.08
CA PRO A 169 24.53 -11.72 12.40
C PRO A 169 23.35 -11.44 13.34
N GLY A 170 23.21 -12.22 14.44
CA GLY A 170 22.16 -11.99 15.42
C GLY A 170 22.35 -10.67 16.16
N ALA A 171 23.54 -10.44 16.70
CA ALA A 171 23.88 -9.18 17.36
C ALA A 171 23.78 -7.99 16.40
N MET A 172 24.15 -8.17 15.12
CA MET A 172 23.99 -7.13 14.10
C MET A 172 22.51 -6.84 13.82
N THR A 173 21.68 -7.86 13.74
CA THR A 173 20.23 -7.70 13.54
C THR A 173 19.61 -6.86 14.66
N GLU A 174 19.89 -7.19 15.91
CA GLU A 174 19.39 -6.43 17.05
C GLU A 174 19.88 -4.97 17.06
N LYS A 175 21.14 -4.75 16.67
CA LYS A 175 21.69 -3.39 16.53
C LYS A 175 20.94 -2.57 15.46
N ILE A 176 20.66 -3.16 14.29
CA ILE A 176 19.93 -2.49 13.23
C ILE A 176 18.46 -2.25 13.64
N LYS A 177 17.82 -3.22 14.29
CA LYS A 177 16.46 -3.05 14.81
C LYS A 177 16.42 -1.92 15.84
N ALA A 178 17.32 -1.91 16.82
CA ALA A 178 17.40 -0.87 17.83
C ALA A 178 17.60 0.53 17.20
N TYR A 179 18.51 0.65 16.25
CA TYR A 179 18.72 1.90 15.52
C TYR A 179 17.46 2.36 14.77
N THR A 180 16.74 1.43 14.13
CA THR A 180 15.50 1.73 13.41
C THR A 180 14.40 2.22 14.37
N VAL A 181 14.31 1.64 15.56
CA VAL A 181 13.40 2.09 16.63
C VAL A 181 13.80 3.46 17.17
N GLU A 182 15.09 3.71 17.38
CA GLU A 182 15.60 5.02 17.82
C GLU A 182 15.22 6.13 16.83
N LEU A 183 15.18 5.84 15.53
CA LEU A 183 14.73 6.77 14.50
C LEU A 183 13.20 7.01 14.49
N GLY A 184 12.43 6.30 15.30
CA GLY A 184 11.00 6.50 15.51
C GLY A 184 10.09 5.46 14.88
N SER A 185 10.61 4.28 14.46
CA SER A 185 9.74 3.19 14.06
C SER A 185 9.06 2.55 15.29
N ALA A 186 7.80 2.17 15.14
CA ALA A 186 7.04 1.47 16.18
C ALA A 186 7.21 -0.05 16.11
N LEU A 187 7.49 -0.58 14.92
CA LEU A 187 7.70 -2.01 14.66
C LEU A 187 8.88 -2.14 13.69
N VAL A 188 9.67 -3.20 13.85
CA VAL A 188 10.73 -3.55 12.91
C VAL A 188 10.97 -5.04 12.90
N GLY A 189 11.22 -5.60 11.74
CA GLY A 189 11.56 -7.00 11.54
C GLY A 189 12.38 -7.20 10.26
N VAL A 190 12.97 -8.36 10.13
CA VAL A 190 13.81 -8.74 8.99
C VAL A 190 13.22 -9.98 8.32
N ALA A 191 13.12 -9.97 7.00
CA ALA A 191 12.67 -11.11 6.21
C ALA A 191 13.68 -11.46 5.11
N PRO A 192 13.68 -12.70 4.59
CA PRO A 192 14.34 -12.99 3.33
C PRO A 192 13.59 -12.25 2.22
N LEU A 193 14.31 -11.66 1.27
CA LEU A 193 13.69 -11.03 0.10
C LEU A 193 13.24 -12.12 -0.86
N THR A 194 11.97 -12.10 -1.23
CA THR A 194 11.35 -13.09 -2.13
C THR A 194 10.71 -12.44 -3.35
N GLU A 195 10.40 -13.24 -4.36
CA GLU A 195 9.74 -12.76 -5.59
C GLU A 195 8.36 -12.14 -5.34
N ASP A 196 7.69 -12.51 -4.26
CA ASP A 196 6.40 -11.91 -3.84
C ASP A 196 6.51 -10.44 -3.44
N MET A 197 7.70 -9.99 -3.08
CA MET A 197 7.97 -8.66 -2.55
C MET A 197 8.39 -7.66 -3.64
N VAL A 198 8.77 -8.14 -4.82
CA VAL A 198 9.24 -7.31 -5.94
C VAL A 198 8.22 -7.25 -7.06
N THR A 199 8.34 -6.25 -7.91
CA THR A 199 7.51 -6.15 -9.11
C THR A 199 8.29 -6.60 -10.34
N GLU A 200 7.57 -6.94 -11.43
CA GLU A 200 8.19 -7.35 -12.70
C GLU A 200 9.13 -6.26 -13.27
N GLU A 201 8.86 -4.99 -12.96
CA GLU A 201 9.55 -3.85 -13.54
C GLU A 201 10.93 -3.57 -12.92
N LEU A 202 11.16 -4.02 -11.68
CA LEU A 202 12.39 -3.72 -10.95
C LEU A 202 12.81 -4.90 -10.08
N PRO A 203 13.56 -5.86 -10.63
CA PRO A 203 14.14 -6.92 -9.83
C PRO A 203 15.15 -6.33 -8.84
N LEU A 204 15.08 -6.78 -7.60
CA LEU A 204 16.04 -6.46 -6.53
C LEU A 204 16.88 -7.70 -6.25
N ASP A 205 18.18 -7.54 -6.24
CA ASP A 205 19.12 -8.62 -5.96
C ASP A 205 19.78 -8.42 -4.58
N TYR A 206 18.95 -8.60 -3.54
CA TYR A 206 19.37 -8.55 -2.14
C TYR A 206 18.84 -9.77 -1.40
N PRO A 207 19.62 -10.35 -0.45
CA PRO A 207 19.14 -11.50 0.33
C PRO A 207 18.13 -11.14 1.41
N TYR A 208 18.13 -9.90 1.91
CA TYR A 208 17.33 -9.49 3.05
C TYR A 208 16.56 -8.21 2.79
N VAL A 209 15.41 -8.11 3.45
CA VAL A 209 14.65 -6.89 3.60
C VAL A 209 14.38 -6.60 5.07
N ILE A 210 14.67 -5.38 5.50
CA ILE A 210 14.29 -4.84 6.80
C ILE A 210 12.96 -4.13 6.59
N SER A 211 11.88 -4.64 7.19
CA SER A 211 10.55 -4.02 7.15
C SER A 211 10.26 -3.36 8.49
N PHE A 212 9.64 -2.19 8.46
CA PHE A 212 9.30 -1.46 9.68
C PHE A 212 8.01 -0.66 9.52
N ALA A 213 7.46 -0.20 10.64
CA ALA A 213 6.22 0.57 10.65
C ALA A 213 6.35 1.87 11.45
N VAL A 214 5.78 2.95 10.92
CA VAL A 214 5.58 4.22 11.62
C VAL A 214 4.11 4.34 12.00
N LYS A 215 3.84 4.59 13.28
CA LYS A 215 2.48 4.75 13.80
C LYS A 215 1.81 5.99 13.20
N MET A 216 0.54 5.84 12.82
CA MET A 216 -0.29 6.95 12.35
C MET A 216 -0.91 7.71 13.52
N ASP A 217 -1.16 9.00 13.29
CA ASP A 217 -2.08 9.76 14.14
C ASP A 217 -3.50 9.20 13.95
N ARG A 218 -4.01 8.54 14.99
CA ARG A 218 -5.29 7.84 14.95
C ARG A 218 -6.45 8.79 14.73
N ASP A 219 -6.49 9.90 15.45
CA ASP A 219 -7.63 10.82 15.41
C ASP A 219 -7.74 11.47 14.03
N ALA A 220 -6.61 11.86 13.44
CA ALA A 220 -6.56 12.36 12.08
C ALA A 220 -6.92 11.27 11.04
N ALA A 221 -6.50 10.01 11.26
CA ALA A 221 -6.84 8.90 10.36
C ALA A 221 -8.32 8.53 10.43
N LEU A 222 -8.97 8.67 11.58
CA LEU A 222 -10.41 8.43 11.75
C LEU A 222 -11.28 9.50 11.07
N ASP A 223 -10.73 10.67 10.75
CA ASP A 223 -11.42 11.70 9.98
C ASP A 223 -11.52 11.37 8.46
N ALA A 224 -11.03 10.20 8.05
CA ALA A 224 -11.12 9.73 6.67
C ALA A 224 -12.59 9.54 6.21
N PRO A 225 -12.93 10.00 4.99
CA PRO A 225 -12.08 10.59 3.97
C PRO A 225 -12.05 12.14 4.08
N SER A 226 -10.92 12.68 4.42
CA SER A 226 -10.75 14.15 4.54
C SER A 226 -9.37 14.65 4.13
N GLU A 227 -9.24 15.97 3.94
CA GLU A 227 -7.92 16.59 3.73
C GLU A 227 -6.98 16.31 4.91
N LEU A 228 -7.49 16.34 6.14
CA LEU A 228 -6.69 16.09 7.35
C LEU A 228 -6.11 14.69 7.33
N ALA A 229 -6.94 13.68 7.09
CA ALA A 229 -6.50 12.29 6.95
C ALA A 229 -5.46 12.13 5.83
N GLY A 230 -5.69 12.76 4.67
CA GLY A 230 -4.74 12.74 3.54
C GLY A 230 -3.39 13.40 3.88
N LEU A 231 -3.39 14.52 4.60
CA LEU A 231 -2.17 15.21 5.05
C LEU A 231 -1.40 14.38 6.07
N THR A 232 -2.10 13.76 7.01
CA THR A 232 -1.52 12.85 8.00
C THR A 232 -0.83 11.68 7.32
N ILE A 233 -1.51 11.01 6.40
CA ILE A 233 -0.91 9.91 5.61
C ILE A 233 0.38 10.36 4.89
N GLN A 234 0.42 11.58 4.34
CA GLN A 234 1.63 12.09 3.69
C GLN A 234 2.75 12.38 4.71
N ALA A 235 2.41 12.76 5.93
CA ALA A 235 3.39 12.98 7.00
C ALA A 235 4.04 11.65 7.43
N GLU A 236 3.25 10.58 7.62
CA GLU A 236 3.77 9.27 7.97
C GLU A 236 4.62 8.65 6.84
N TYR A 237 4.19 8.76 5.59
CA TYR A 237 5.03 8.35 4.45
C TYR A 237 6.36 9.12 4.40
N ARG A 238 6.37 10.41 4.76
CA ARG A 238 7.62 11.16 4.89
C ARG A 238 8.48 10.61 6.03
N GLY A 239 7.86 10.23 7.14
CA GLY A 239 8.54 9.56 8.26
C GLY A 239 9.17 8.25 7.84
N THR A 240 8.43 7.37 7.14
CA THR A 240 9.00 6.11 6.63
C THR A 240 10.13 6.36 5.64
N ASP A 241 9.99 7.32 4.73
CA ASP A 241 11.03 7.68 3.76
C ASP A 241 12.32 8.16 4.46
N GLN A 242 12.19 8.95 5.54
CA GLN A 242 13.33 9.45 6.32
C GLN A 242 14.05 8.33 7.05
N ILE A 243 13.31 7.45 7.72
CA ILE A 243 13.88 6.29 8.44
C ILE A 243 14.57 5.36 7.45
N SER A 244 13.90 5.01 6.35
CA SER A 244 14.48 4.15 5.30
C SER A 244 15.80 4.70 4.78
N ALA A 245 15.85 6.00 4.48
CA ALA A 245 17.06 6.66 3.98
C ALA A 245 18.20 6.64 5.01
N GLN A 246 17.90 6.86 6.30
CA GLN A 246 18.91 6.88 7.36
C GLN A 246 19.44 5.48 7.67
N VAL A 247 18.57 4.47 7.76
CA VAL A 247 18.98 3.07 7.97
C VAL A 247 19.81 2.56 6.79
N ALA A 248 19.37 2.81 5.56
CA ALA A 248 20.12 2.44 4.36
C ALA A 248 21.49 3.13 4.33
N GLN A 249 21.58 4.42 4.72
CA GLN A 249 22.87 5.13 4.79
C GLN A 249 23.76 4.54 5.89
N HIS A 250 23.23 4.26 7.06
CA HIS A 250 23.98 3.64 8.15
C HIS A 250 24.60 2.30 7.74
N ILE A 251 23.86 1.47 7.00
CA ILE A 251 24.37 0.21 6.46
C ILE A 251 25.44 0.45 5.40
N ARG A 252 25.26 1.43 4.52
CA ARG A 252 26.28 1.79 3.54
C ARG A 252 27.56 2.35 4.17
N ASP A 253 27.46 3.08 5.27
CA ASP A 253 28.60 3.58 6.03
C ASP A 253 29.41 2.44 6.69
N MET A 254 28.79 1.27 6.89
CA MET A 254 29.46 0.03 7.26
C MET A 254 30.05 -0.77 6.09
N GLY A 255 29.95 -0.25 4.86
CA GLY A 255 30.49 -0.89 3.65
C GLY A 255 29.60 -1.97 3.02
N TRP A 256 28.35 -2.13 3.50
CA TRP A 256 27.36 -3.04 2.93
C TRP A 256 26.44 -2.33 1.95
N ASP A 257 25.87 -3.06 0.99
CA ASP A 257 24.90 -2.49 0.07
C ASP A 257 23.53 -2.41 0.76
N ALA A 258 22.87 -1.28 0.59
CA ALA A 258 21.51 -1.07 1.08
C ALA A 258 20.77 -0.04 0.24
N GLU A 259 19.49 -0.29 0.02
CA GLU A 259 18.59 0.57 -0.75
C GLU A 259 17.25 0.70 -0.03
N ALA A 260 16.77 1.94 0.12
CA ALA A 260 15.41 2.17 0.59
C ALA A 260 14.42 1.84 -0.53
N VAL A 261 13.52 0.89 -0.30
CA VAL A 261 12.60 0.38 -1.31
C VAL A 261 11.17 0.83 -1.04
N ILE A 262 10.65 1.69 -1.91
CA ILE A 262 9.32 2.29 -1.79
C ILE A 262 8.50 2.05 -3.05
N HIS A 263 9.08 2.28 -4.22
CA HIS A 263 8.47 2.03 -5.51
C HIS A 263 8.85 0.64 -6.02
N ASN A 264 7.95 0.02 -6.76
CA ASN A 264 8.15 -1.32 -7.33
C ASN A 264 8.44 -2.40 -6.27
N PHE A 265 7.94 -2.19 -5.05
CA PHE A 265 8.12 -3.10 -3.93
C PHE A 265 6.81 -3.30 -3.17
N MET A 266 6.52 -4.55 -2.83
CA MET A 266 5.31 -4.96 -2.13
C MET A 266 5.56 -4.97 -0.62
N GLN A 267 5.27 -3.86 0.06
CA GLN A 267 5.52 -3.67 1.49
C GLN A 267 4.81 -4.69 2.39
N ILE A 268 3.58 -5.10 2.02
CA ILE A 268 2.76 -5.98 2.87
C ILE A 268 3.32 -7.40 2.94
N PRO A 269 3.68 -8.09 1.84
CA PRO A 269 4.35 -9.38 1.93
C PRO A 269 5.63 -9.33 2.78
N ALA A 270 6.46 -8.31 2.59
CA ALA A 270 7.69 -8.14 3.37
C ALA A 270 7.39 -7.98 4.88
N ALA A 271 6.38 -7.21 5.24
CA ALA A 271 6.00 -7.01 6.62
C ALA A 271 5.38 -8.26 7.26
N VAL A 272 4.65 -9.08 6.49
CA VAL A 272 4.13 -10.39 6.96
C VAL A 272 5.29 -11.34 7.25
N GLU A 273 6.21 -11.50 6.30
CA GLU A 273 7.37 -12.38 6.45
C GLU A 273 8.32 -11.90 7.56
N ALA A 274 8.42 -10.59 7.79
CA ALA A 274 9.17 -9.99 8.87
C ALA A 274 8.45 -10.05 10.25
N GLY A 275 7.29 -10.71 10.36
CA GLY A 275 6.58 -10.90 11.62
C GLY A 275 5.84 -9.66 12.14
N LEU A 276 5.62 -8.64 11.33
CA LEU A 276 4.96 -7.41 11.78
C LEU A 276 3.44 -7.55 11.92
N GLY A 277 2.83 -8.61 11.38
CA GLY A 277 1.39 -8.85 11.45
C GLY A 277 0.86 -9.72 10.32
N GLU A 278 -0.43 -9.75 10.13
CA GLU A 278 -1.14 -10.53 9.10
C GLU A 278 -1.92 -9.65 8.13
N LEU A 279 -2.11 -10.12 6.90
CA LEU A 279 -2.94 -9.44 5.91
C LEU A 279 -4.43 -9.45 6.32
N GLY A 280 -5.00 -8.27 6.49
CA GLY A 280 -6.44 -8.09 6.77
C GLY A 280 -7.31 -8.11 5.52
N LYS A 281 -8.63 -8.34 5.71
CA LYS A 281 -9.63 -8.35 4.63
C LYS A 281 -9.64 -7.06 3.80
N HIS A 282 -9.38 -5.92 4.42
CA HIS A 282 -9.30 -4.62 3.77
C HIS A 282 -8.02 -4.38 2.95
N GLY A 283 -7.18 -5.40 2.79
CA GLY A 283 -5.96 -5.32 1.96
C GLY A 283 -4.77 -4.62 2.62
N SER A 284 -4.86 -4.24 3.90
CA SER A 284 -3.73 -3.70 4.67
C SER A 284 -3.27 -4.69 5.76
N LEU A 285 -2.07 -4.49 6.28
CA LEU A 285 -1.53 -5.29 7.39
C LEU A 285 -2.28 -4.96 8.69
N ILE A 286 -2.51 -5.98 9.52
CA ILE A 286 -3.03 -5.87 10.88
C ILE A 286 -1.96 -6.37 11.85
N ASN A 287 -1.54 -5.50 12.76
CA ASN A 287 -0.67 -5.80 13.88
C ASN A 287 -1.50 -5.94 15.17
N GLN A 288 -1.05 -6.76 16.11
CA GLN A 288 -1.77 -7.00 17.36
C GLN A 288 -1.92 -5.74 18.22
N GLU A 289 -0.92 -4.89 18.26
CA GLU A 289 -0.91 -3.69 19.10
C GLU A 289 -1.48 -2.46 18.36
N LEU A 290 -1.08 -2.28 17.09
CA LEU A 290 -1.37 -1.07 16.32
C LEU A 290 -2.60 -1.20 15.42
N GLY A 291 -3.21 -2.39 15.31
CA GLY A 291 -4.23 -2.65 14.30
C GLY A 291 -3.67 -2.41 12.90
N SER A 292 -4.31 -1.54 12.12
CA SER A 292 -3.82 -1.08 10.81
C SER A 292 -3.42 0.40 10.79
N MET A 293 -3.23 1.02 11.97
CA MET A 293 -2.94 2.44 12.13
C MET A 293 -1.43 2.73 12.04
N PHE A 294 -0.81 2.35 10.92
CA PHE A 294 0.61 2.61 10.64
C PHE A 294 0.88 2.67 9.13
N ARG A 295 2.07 3.15 8.78
CA ARG A 295 2.63 3.08 7.43
C ARG A 295 3.91 2.28 7.43
N LEU A 296 4.09 1.47 6.39
CA LEU A 296 5.24 0.60 6.21
C LEU A 296 6.36 1.32 5.46
N GLY A 297 7.60 0.98 5.82
CA GLY A 297 8.81 1.29 5.08
C GLY A 297 9.70 0.06 5.02
N ALA A 298 10.62 0.03 4.05
CA ALA A 298 11.52 -1.09 3.91
C ALA A 298 12.90 -0.69 3.35
N ILE A 299 13.90 -1.50 3.67
CA ILE A 299 15.25 -1.40 3.16
C ILE A 299 15.70 -2.79 2.68
N ALA A 300 16.10 -2.90 1.42
CA ALA A 300 16.75 -4.10 0.91
C ALA A 300 18.27 -4.01 1.15
N THR A 301 18.92 -5.10 1.55
CA THR A 301 20.35 -5.10 1.90
C THR A 301 20.98 -6.48 1.76
N ASN A 302 22.31 -6.49 1.56
CA ASN A 302 23.14 -7.69 1.67
C ASN A 302 23.91 -7.77 2.99
N LEU A 303 23.65 -6.87 3.97
CA LEU A 303 24.20 -7.00 5.32
C LEU A 303 23.73 -8.33 5.92
N PRO A 304 24.66 -9.18 6.44
CA PRO A 304 24.26 -10.44 7.06
C PRO A 304 23.38 -10.22 8.30
N LEU A 305 22.13 -10.68 8.22
CA LEU A 305 21.10 -10.52 9.25
C LEU A 305 20.42 -11.87 9.53
N VAL A 306 19.87 -12.02 10.71
CA VAL A 306 18.95 -13.11 11.06
C VAL A 306 17.53 -12.66 10.78
N THR A 307 16.77 -13.51 10.09
CA THR A 307 15.37 -13.22 9.72
C THR A 307 14.42 -13.56 10.87
N ASP A 308 13.38 -12.77 10.99
CA ASP A 308 12.22 -13.09 11.84
C ASP A 308 11.31 -14.11 11.13
N SER A 309 10.21 -14.47 11.76
CA SER A 309 9.21 -15.38 11.19
C SER A 309 7.84 -14.75 11.21
N PRO A 310 6.96 -15.11 10.25
CA PRO A 310 5.57 -14.69 10.26
C PRO A 310 4.87 -15.00 11.57
N VAL A 311 3.98 -14.11 11.99
CA VAL A 311 3.17 -14.28 13.19
C VAL A 311 1.76 -14.71 12.84
N ASP A 312 1.14 -15.51 13.71
CA ASP A 312 -0.27 -15.84 13.65
C ASP A 312 -0.98 -15.27 14.89
N ILE A 313 -1.67 -14.17 14.69
CA ILE A 313 -2.44 -13.48 15.74
C ILE A 313 -3.96 -13.69 15.57
N GLY A 314 -4.37 -14.56 14.62
CA GLY A 314 -5.76 -14.94 14.38
C GLY A 314 -6.57 -13.97 13.51
N VAL A 315 -5.90 -13.10 12.77
CA VAL A 315 -6.54 -12.15 11.83
C VAL A 315 -7.31 -12.90 10.75
N GLN A 316 -6.79 -14.02 10.24
CA GLN A 316 -7.44 -14.77 9.18
C GLN A 316 -8.81 -15.28 9.62
N ASP A 317 -8.91 -15.90 10.81
CA ASP A 317 -10.16 -16.39 11.37
C ASP A 317 -11.13 -15.26 11.75
N PHE A 318 -10.59 -14.16 12.26
CA PHE A 318 -11.39 -12.98 12.60
C PHE A 318 -12.01 -12.37 11.33
N CYS A 319 -11.19 -12.09 10.34
CA CYS A 319 -11.61 -11.47 9.09
C CYS A 319 -12.59 -12.33 8.30
N ALA A 320 -12.48 -13.66 8.35
CA ALA A 320 -13.44 -14.56 7.69
C ALA A 320 -14.90 -14.33 8.13
N ARG A 321 -15.10 -13.86 9.35
CA ARG A 321 -16.45 -13.62 9.94
C ARG A 321 -16.78 -12.13 10.08
N CYS A 322 -15.79 -11.26 10.10
CA CYS A 322 -15.97 -9.83 10.24
C CYS A 322 -16.35 -9.20 8.91
N GLN A 323 -17.37 -8.34 8.92
CA GLN A 323 -17.85 -7.62 7.74
C GLN A 323 -17.74 -6.09 7.89
N VAL A 324 -17.08 -5.60 8.95
CA VAL A 324 -17.07 -4.16 9.26
C VAL A 324 -16.48 -3.34 8.13
N CYS A 325 -15.28 -3.71 7.65
CA CYS A 325 -14.66 -2.97 6.54
C CYS A 325 -15.41 -3.12 5.22
N THR A 326 -16.01 -4.29 4.94
CA THR A 326 -16.80 -4.56 3.73
C THR A 326 -18.06 -3.70 3.69
N THR A 327 -18.81 -3.67 4.80
CA THR A 327 -20.09 -2.94 4.89
C THR A 327 -19.91 -1.42 5.00
N ASN A 328 -18.74 -0.93 5.43
CA ASN A 328 -18.44 0.49 5.51
C ASN A 328 -17.64 1.02 4.32
N CYS A 329 -17.36 0.18 3.31
CA CYS A 329 -16.70 0.62 2.09
C CYS A 329 -17.70 1.27 1.14
N PRO A 330 -17.66 2.60 0.89
CA PRO A 330 -18.67 3.25 0.07
C PRO A 330 -18.80 2.67 -1.34
N PRO A 331 -17.71 2.37 -2.07
CA PRO A 331 -17.80 1.72 -3.37
C PRO A 331 -17.95 0.18 -3.31
N HIS A 332 -18.14 -0.43 -2.13
CA HIS A 332 -18.25 -1.88 -1.95
C HIS A 332 -17.09 -2.68 -2.59
N ALA A 333 -15.88 -2.16 -2.48
CA ALA A 333 -14.71 -2.73 -3.14
C ALA A 333 -14.11 -3.94 -2.41
N ILE A 334 -14.47 -4.21 -1.15
CA ILE A 334 -13.84 -5.24 -0.33
C ILE A 334 -14.63 -6.54 -0.44
N PHE A 335 -14.00 -7.60 -0.98
CA PHE A 335 -14.64 -8.91 -1.10
C PHE A 335 -14.90 -9.55 0.27
N ASP A 336 -16.01 -10.29 0.38
CA ASP A 336 -16.37 -11.03 1.59
C ASP A 336 -15.45 -12.23 1.85
N THR A 337 -14.93 -12.81 0.79
CA THR A 337 -14.07 -14.00 0.80
C THR A 337 -12.72 -13.70 0.17
N LYS A 338 -11.75 -14.56 0.47
CA LYS A 338 -10.46 -14.53 -0.22
C LYS A 338 -10.64 -14.78 -1.71
N GLN A 339 -9.74 -14.23 -2.49
CA GLN A 339 -9.71 -14.39 -3.95
C GLN A 339 -8.39 -15.03 -4.36
N MET A 340 -8.42 -15.75 -5.47
CA MET A 340 -7.20 -16.22 -6.12
C MET A 340 -6.54 -15.03 -6.83
N VAL A 341 -5.30 -14.73 -6.50
CA VAL A 341 -4.55 -13.61 -7.06
C VAL A 341 -3.10 -14.03 -7.27
N ARG A 342 -2.67 -14.08 -8.52
CA ARG A 342 -1.32 -14.52 -8.89
C ARG A 342 -0.91 -15.80 -8.17
N GLY A 343 -1.72 -16.87 -8.32
CA GLY A 343 -1.44 -18.20 -7.79
C GLY A 343 -1.61 -18.37 -6.27
N ARG A 344 -2.10 -17.36 -5.55
CA ARG A 344 -2.30 -17.45 -4.10
C ARG A 344 -3.68 -16.99 -3.68
N GLU A 345 -4.34 -17.74 -2.80
CA GLU A 345 -5.59 -17.34 -2.18
C GLU A 345 -5.31 -16.31 -1.06
N ARG A 346 -5.83 -15.09 -1.24
CA ARG A 346 -5.61 -13.97 -0.29
C ARG A 346 -6.80 -13.03 -0.22
N TRP A 347 -6.87 -12.27 0.85
CA TRP A 347 -7.78 -11.12 0.92
C TRP A 347 -7.44 -10.13 -0.19
N TYR A 348 -8.46 -9.67 -0.87
CA TYR A 348 -8.30 -8.78 -2.01
C TYR A 348 -9.35 -7.67 -1.99
N VAL A 349 -8.98 -6.50 -2.42
CA VAL A 349 -9.86 -5.36 -2.65
C VAL A 349 -10.01 -5.16 -4.15
N ASN A 350 -11.24 -5.07 -4.63
CA ASN A 350 -11.52 -4.78 -6.03
C ASN A 350 -10.91 -3.43 -6.41
N PHE A 351 -9.86 -3.50 -7.20
CA PHE A 351 -9.05 -2.33 -7.49
C PHE A 351 -9.81 -1.34 -8.38
N ASP A 352 -10.52 -1.84 -9.38
CA ASP A 352 -11.28 -0.99 -10.31
C ASP A 352 -12.36 -0.19 -9.60
N THR A 353 -13.02 -0.79 -8.62
CA THR A 353 -14.07 -0.15 -7.83
C THR A 353 -13.51 0.77 -6.74
N CYS A 354 -12.39 0.40 -6.11
CA CYS A 354 -11.78 1.17 -5.03
C CYS A 354 -11.14 2.47 -5.51
N ILE A 355 -10.36 2.41 -6.60
CA ILE A 355 -9.48 3.52 -7.01
C ILE A 355 -10.24 4.79 -7.41
N PRO A 356 -11.37 4.77 -8.13
CA PRO A 356 -12.13 5.98 -8.42
C PRO A 356 -12.52 6.74 -7.15
N TYR A 357 -13.05 6.03 -6.16
CA TYR A 357 -13.44 6.62 -4.87
C TYR A 357 -12.22 7.10 -4.08
N PHE A 358 -11.17 6.29 -4.01
CA PHE A 358 -9.90 6.64 -3.37
C PHE A 358 -9.33 7.95 -3.93
N VAL A 359 -9.36 8.10 -5.26
CA VAL A 359 -8.82 9.27 -5.95
C VAL A 359 -9.59 10.54 -5.56
N GLU A 360 -10.92 10.53 -5.59
CA GLU A 360 -11.73 11.70 -5.26
C GLU A 360 -11.74 12.07 -3.77
N ASN A 361 -11.38 11.12 -2.90
CA ASN A 361 -11.55 11.25 -1.47
C ASN A 361 -10.19 11.22 -0.72
N HIS A 362 -9.23 12.04 -1.15
CA HIS A 362 -7.93 12.28 -0.48
C HIS A 362 -7.14 11.01 -0.16
N GLY A 363 -7.38 9.89 -0.86
CA GLY A 363 -6.78 8.60 -0.56
C GLY A 363 -7.62 7.73 0.38
N CYS A 364 -8.87 8.12 0.63
CA CYS A 364 -9.85 7.42 1.45
C CYS A 364 -9.27 6.92 2.79
N GLY A 365 -9.32 5.60 3.08
CA GLY A 365 -8.79 5.03 4.34
C GLY A 365 -9.88 4.61 5.34
N ILE A 366 -11.16 4.76 5.01
CA ILE A 366 -12.29 4.39 5.87
C ILE A 366 -12.16 2.96 6.40
N CYS A 367 -11.80 2.01 5.54
CA CYS A 367 -11.68 0.59 5.91
C CYS A 367 -10.60 0.32 6.98
N ILE A 368 -9.56 1.14 7.05
CA ILE A 368 -8.53 1.10 8.08
C ILE A 368 -9.08 1.68 9.39
N GLY A 369 -9.77 2.82 9.29
CA GLY A 369 -10.36 3.52 10.45
C GLY A 369 -11.42 2.70 11.17
N VAL A 370 -12.33 2.08 10.43
CA VAL A 370 -13.43 1.28 11.01
C VAL A 370 -13.01 -0.12 11.46
N CYS A 371 -11.77 -0.55 11.17
CA CYS A 371 -11.32 -1.89 11.53
C CYS A 371 -11.30 -2.07 13.06
N PRO A 372 -11.99 -3.10 13.60
CA PRO A 372 -12.01 -3.32 15.05
C PRO A 372 -10.61 -3.52 15.68
N TRP A 373 -9.64 -4.02 14.91
CA TRP A 373 -8.27 -4.15 15.36
C TRP A 373 -7.56 -2.81 15.52
N SER A 374 -8.02 -1.78 14.83
CA SER A 374 -7.48 -0.41 14.93
C SER A 374 -7.92 0.32 16.20
N GLU A 375 -8.81 -0.29 17.00
CA GLU A 375 -9.21 0.24 18.31
C GLU A 375 -8.13 -0.09 19.34
N PRO A 376 -7.56 0.90 20.04
CA PRO A 376 -6.47 0.69 20.99
C PRO A 376 -6.79 -0.35 22.06
N GLY A 377 -5.83 -1.23 22.36
CA GLY A 377 -5.94 -2.24 23.41
C GLY A 377 -6.83 -3.45 23.10
N ARG A 378 -7.44 -3.53 21.90
CA ARG A 378 -8.35 -4.65 21.56
C ARG A 378 -7.65 -5.86 20.95
N GLY A 379 -6.50 -5.67 20.32
CA GLY A 379 -5.85 -6.71 19.53
C GLY A 379 -5.49 -7.94 20.32
N GLU A 380 -4.91 -7.79 21.52
CA GLU A 380 -4.57 -8.91 22.38
C GLU A 380 -5.80 -9.77 22.73
N GLY A 381 -6.91 -9.12 23.12
CA GLY A 381 -8.17 -9.81 23.42
C GLY A 381 -8.73 -10.55 22.20
N PHE A 382 -8.58 -9.99 20.99
CA PHE A 382 -8.98 -10.68 19.76
C PHE A 382 -8.10 -11.89 19.48
N THR A 383 -6.78 -11.77 19.62
CA THR A 383 -5.85 -12.89 19.47
C THR A 383 -6.21 -14.02 20.42
N LEU A 384 -6.30 -13.75 21.73
CA LEU A 384 -6.65 -14.75 22.75
C LEU A 384 -7.98 -15.45 22.43
N LYS A 385 -8.99 -14.69 22.01
CA LYS A 385 -10.28 -15.24 21.62
C LYS A 385 -10.18 -16.16 20.40
N GLN A 386 -9.43 -15.78 19.36
CA GLN A 386 -9.28 -16.63 18.17
C GLN A 386 -8.52 -17.93 18.51
N MET A 387 -7.45 -17.85 19.30
CA MET A 387 -6.70 -19.05 19.73
C MET A 387 -7.58 -19.99 20.55
N ALA A 388 -8.37 -19.47 21.48
CA ALA A 388 -9.31 -20.29 22.27
C ALA A 388 -10.39 -20.94 21.39
N LEU A 389 -10.89 -20.25 20.36
CA LEU A 389 -11.85 -20.81 19.41
C LEU A 389 -11.23 -21.91 18.53
N ARG A 390 -9.99 -21.75 18.10
CA ARG A 390 -9.25 -22.80 17.36
C ARG A 390 -9.07 -24.05 18.21
N LYS A 391 -8.62 -23.89 19.47
CA LYS A 391 -8.47 -25.01 20.39
C LYS A 391 -9.77 -25.80 20.56
N LYS A 392 -10.89 -25.11 20.83
CA LYS A 392 -12.22 -25.75 20.95
C LYS A 392 -12.66 -26.49 19.68
N ARG A 393 -12.30 -25.98 18.49
CA ARG A 393 -12.62 -26.66 17.22
C ARG A 393 -11.79 -27.93 17.04
N ALA A 394 -10.48 -27.87 17.39
CA ALA A 394 -9.63 -29.03 17.32
C ALA A 394 -10.10 -30.15 18.28
N GLU A 395 -10.39 -29.82 19.54
CA GLU A 395 -10.93 -30.75 20.55
C GLU A 395 -12.26 -31.41 20.08
N ARG A 396 -13.13 -30.65 19.40
CA ARG A 396 -14.38 -31.22 18.84
C ARG A 396 -14.12 -32.14 17.68
N ALA A 397 -13.23 -31.77 16.77
CA ALA A 397 -12.87 -32.60 15.62
C ALA A 397 -12.22 -33.93 16.06
N GLU A 398 -11.37 -33.88 17.08
CA GLU A 398 -10.77 -35.08 17.68
C GLU A 398 -11.84 -36.01 18.31
N ALA A 399 -12.77 -35.44 19.10
CA ALA A 399 -13.86 -36.21 19.71
C ALA A 399 -14.83 -36.81 18.67
N GLU A 400 -15.11 -36.09 17.57
CA GLU A 400 -15.90 -36.59 16.45
C GLU A 400 -15.18 -37.73 15.69
N ALA A 401 -13.87 -37.64 15.53
CA ALA A 401 -13.05 -38.67 14.90
C ALA A 401 -12.93 -39.94 15.76
N GLU A 402 -12.86 -39.79 17.09
CA GLU A 402 -12.84 -40.93 18.03
C GLU A 402 -14.20 -41.65 18.13
N SER A 403 -15.29 -40.94 17.79
CA SER A 403 -16.64 -41.49 17.85
C SER A 403 -17.14 -42.14 16.54
N ALA A 404 -16.38 -41.99 15.44
CA ALA A 404 -16.68 -42.52 14.10
C ALA A 404 -15.94 -43.84 13.84
#